data_6729ae57595149c0f9288cbcb5646496
#
_entry.id   6729ae57595149c0f9288cbcb5646496
#
_cell.length_a   1.000
_cell.length_b   1.000
_cell.length_c   1.000
_cell.angle_alpha   90.00
_cell.angle_beta   90.00
_cell.angle_gamma   90.00
#
_symmetry.space_group_name_H-M   'P 1'
#
loop_
_entity.id
_entity.type
_entity.pdbx_description
1 polymer ?
#
loop_
_entity_poly.entity_id
_entity_poly.type
_entity_poly.pdbx_seq_one_letter_code
_entity_poly.pdbx_strand_id
1 'polypeptide(L)'
;MKYFFILLALIFPCLSNGQSSTQSSLCLPSITTDAASAVGLDIALIGGNITNDGGSSIVLKGVCYSTSPNPNMGNSRTQDGSGTGSFNTVLKGLTSSTTYYARSYAKNSNGVVVYGNEVSFTTSAAAPQPCPGTPTVTDIDGNVYNTVQIGTQCWTQSNLKV
;
A
#
# COMPACT_ATOMS: atom_id res chain seq x y z
N MET A 1 10.36 -37.50 -23.73
CA MET A 1 9.09 -37.11 -23.09
C MET A 1 9.38 -36.56 -21.71
N LYS A 2 9.30 -35.24 -21.52
CA LYS A 2 9.51 -34.59 -20.22
C LYS A 2 8.12 -34.38 -19.59
N TYR A 3 7.85 -35.08 -18.49
CA TYR A 3 6.63 -34.90 -17.73
C TYR A 3 6.74 -33.59 -16.91
N PHE A 4 5.90 -32.66 -17.26
CA PHE A 4 5.71 -31.42 -16.52
C PHE A 4 4.74 -31.70 -15.37
N PHE A 5 5.21 -31.83 -14.13
CA PHE A 5 4.38 -31.97 -12.96
C PHE A 5 3.85 -30.57 -12.59
N ILE A 6 2.58 -30.32 -12.94
CA ILE A 6 1.83 -29.19 -12.40
C ILE A 6 1.46 -29.55 -10.96
N LEU A 7 2.16 -28.97 -10.00
CA LEU A 7 1.80 -29.08 -8.58
C LEU A 7 0.57 -28.18 -8.33
N LEU A 8 -0.62 -28.80 -8.45
CA LEU A 8 -1.86 -28.18 -8.06
C LEU A 8 -1.92 -28.14 -6.52
N ALA A 9 -1.60 -26.98 -5.93
CA ALA A 9 -1.74 -26.76 -4.51
C ALA A 9 -3.23 -26.75 -4.13
N LEU A 10 -3.71 -27.91 -3.67
CA LEU A 10 -5.03 -28.03 -3.05
C LEU A 10 -5.03 -27.24 -1.74
N ILE A 11 -5.75 -26.12 -1.70
CA ILE A 11 -6.02 -25.37 -0.48
C ILE A 11 -7.01 -26.19 0.35
N PHE A 12 -6.51 -27.01 1.28
CA PHE A 12 -7.33 -27.62 2.30
C PHE A 12 -7.48 -26.67 3.47
N PRO A 13 -8.71 -26.37 3.94
CA PRO A 13 -8.88 -25.65 5.19
C PRO A 13 -8.35 -26.50 6.35
N CYS A 14 -7.60 -25.86 7.23
CA CYS A 14 -7.06 -26.49 8.44
C CYS A 14 -8.21 -26.84 9.39
N LEU A 15 -8.73 -28.06 9.29
CA LEU A 15 -9.74 -28.59 10.20
C LEU A 15 -9.06 -29.12 11.47
N SER A 16 -9.34 -28.49 12.60
CA SER A 16 -8.98 -28.97 13.93
C SER A 16 -9.90 -30.14 14.30
N ASN A 17 -9.57 -31.35 13.86
CA ASN A 17 -10.15 -32.57 14.42
C ASN A 17 -9.02 -33.39 15.05
N GLY A 18 -9.15 -33.60 16.37
CA GLY A 18 -8.20 -34.33 17.18
C GLY A 18 -8.01 -35.78 16.71
N GLN A 19 -7.01 -35.97 15.87
CA GLN A 19 -6.37 -37.25 15.65
C GLN A 19 -4.87 -37.06 15.61
N SER A 20 -4.20 -37.72 16.58
CA SER A 20 -2.78 -37.89 16.66
C SER A 20 -2.27 -38.63 15.43
N SER A 21 -1.74 -37.92 14.46
CA SER A 21 -0.85 -38.47 13.45
C SER A 21 0.29 -37.48 13.22
N THR A 22 1.51 -37.97 13.24
CA THR A 22 2.78 -37.27 13.09
C THR A 22 3.00 -36.66 11.70
N GLN A 23 1.97 -36.10 11.11
CA GLN A 23 2.09 -35.22 9.95
C GLN A 23 1.86 -33.80 10.43
N SER A 24 2.97 -33.07 10.61
CA SER A 24 2.97 -31.63 10.72
C SER A 24 2.39 -31.07 9.40
N SER A 25 1.07 -30.96 9.29
CA SER A 25 0.49 -30.19 8.19
C SER A 25 0.93 -28.74 8.42
N LEU A 26 1.80 -28.26 7.52
CA LEU A 26 2.22 -26.87 7.49
C LEU A 26 0.99 -25.99 7.17
N CYS A 27 0.21 -25.63 8.19
CA CYS A 27 -0.81 -24.63 8.05
C CYS A 27 -0.12 -23.29 7.83
N LEU A 28 -0.45 -22.59 6.74
CA LEU A 28 0.05 -21.25 6.48
C LEU A 28 -0.79 -20.22 7.24
N PRO A 29 -0.17 -19.14 7.72
CA PRO A 29 -0.91 -18.01 8.24
C PRO A 29 -1.90 -17.46 7.22
N SER A 30 -3.04 -16.96 7.69
CA SER A 30 -4.05 -16.29 6.85
C SER A 30 -4.06 -14.81 7.15
N ILE A 31 -3.88 -13.99 6.11
CA ILE A 31 -3.79 -12.53 6.21
C ILE A 31 -4.53 -11.86 5.05
N THR A 32 -5.18 -10.74 5.33
CA THR A 32 -5.78 -9.84 4.34
C THR A 32 -5.15 -8.46 4.41
N THR A 33 -5.16 -7.75 3.29
CA THR A 33 -4.77 -6.33 3.21
C THR A 33 -6.03 -5.48 3.12
N ASP A 34 -6.12 -4.46 3.95
CA ASP A 34 -7.22 -3.48 3.92
C ASP A 34 -6.98 -2.47 2.79
N ALA A 35 -8.06 -1.87 2.29
CA ALA A 35 -7.96 -0.76 1.35
C ALA A 35 -7.22 0.42 1.99
N ALA A 36 -6.39 1.11 1.20
CA ALA A 36 -5.75 2.33 1.67
C ALA A 36 -6.79 3.42 1.93
N SER A 37 -6.59 4.18 3.01
CA SER A 37 -7.43 5.29 3.43
C SER A 37 -6.56 6.49 3.82
N ALA A 38 -7.19 7.67 4.05
CA ALA A 38 -6.47 8.90 4.39
C ALA A 38 -5.25 9.15 3.47
N VAL A 39 -5.45 8.93 2.16
CA VAL A 39 -4.38 9.11 1.17
C VAL A 39 -4.14 10.60 0.95
N GLY A 40 -2.94 11.06 1.32
CA GLY A 40 -2.49 12.45 1.17
C GLY A 40 -1.48 12.61 0.02
N LEU A 41 -0.70 13.69 0.10
CA LEU A 41 0.36 13.98 -0.87
C LEU A 41 1.52 12.99 -0.77
N ASP A 42 1.92 12.66 0.45
CA ASP A 42 3.11 11.87 0.79
C ASP A 42 2.83 10.80 1.85
N ILE A 43 1.56 10.59 2.20
CA ILE A 43 1.12 9.64 3.21
C ILE A 43 -0.06 8.79 2.73
N ALA A 44 -0.23 7.61 3.33
CA ALA A 44 -1.43 6.79 3.24
C ALA A 44 -1.58 5.94 4.50
N LEU A 45 -2.80 5.79 5.00
CA LEU A 45 -3.13 4.83 6.07
C LEU A 45 -3.55 3.52 5.42
N ILE A 46 -2.93 2.43 5.85
CA ILE A 46 -3.22 1.07 5.35
C ILE A 46 -2.96 0.07 6.46
N GLY A 47 -3.56 -1.09 6.36
CA GLY A 47 -3.39 -2.16 7.34
C GLY A 47 -3.76 -3.51 6.80
N GLY A 48 -4.06 -4.41 7.72
CA GLY A 48 -4.51 -5.75 7.39
C GLY A 48 -4.95 -6.52 8.63
N ASN A 49 -5.44 -7.71 8.40
CA ASN A 49 -5.91 -8.58 9.47
C ASN A 49 -5.33 -9.99 9.33
N ILE A 50 -4.67 -10.47 10.36
CA ILE A 50 -4.16 -11.84 10.46
C ILE A 50 -5.18 -12.65 11.25
N THR A 51 -5.94 -13.49 10.55
CA THR A 51 -7.02 -14.29 11.16
C THR A 51 -6.55 -15.63 11.72
N ASN A 52 -5.40 -16.13 11.25
CA ASN A 52 -4.83 -17.40 11.69
C ASN A 52 -3.31 -17.36 11.55
N ASP A 53 -2.58 -17.88 12.54
CA ASP A 53 -1.12 -17.95 12.55
C ASP A 53 -0.55 -19.24 11.90
N GLY A 54 -1.45 -20.16 11.49
CA GLY A 54 -1.05 -21.44 10.91
C GLY A 54 -0.40 -22.40 11.91
N GLY A 55 -0.63 -22.20 13.22
CA GLY A 55 -0.03 -23.02 14.30
C GLY A 55 1.42 -22.65 14.64
N SER A 56 1.90 -21.49 14.14
CA SER A 56 3.24 -20.96 14.45
C SER A 56 3.15 -19.46 14.66
N SER A 57 3.53 -19.00 15.84
CA SER A 57 3.39 -17.59 16.26
C SER A 57 3.90 -16.60 15.23
N ILE A 58 3.15 -15.55 14.95
CA ILE A 58 3.58 -14.45 14.08
C ILE A 58 4.59 -13.60 14.86
N VAL A 59 5.81 -13.56 14.37
CA VAL A 59 6.94 -12.82 14.98
C VAL A 59 7.14 -11.44 14.36
N LEU A 60 6.60 -11.22 13.14
CA LEU A 60 6.70 -9.93 12.45
C LEU A 60 5.51 -9.75 11.52
N LYS A 61 4.90 -8.58 11.54
CA LYS A 61 3.85 -8.15 10.62
C LYS A 61 4.05 -6.71 10.18
N GLY A 62 3.43 -6.35 9.04
CA GLY A 62 3.51 -5.01 8.49
C GLY A 62 2.95 -4.96 7.08
N VAL A 63 3.29 -3.90 6.35
CA VAL A 63 2.89 -3.65 4.97
C VAL A 63 4.12 -3.46 4.10
N CYS A 64 4.22 -4.21 3.00
CA CYS A 64 5.16 -3.96 1.91
C CYS A 64 4.50 -3.07 0.87
N TYR A 65 5.25 -2.12 0.30
CA TYR A 65 4.73 -1.22 -0.73
C TYR A 65 5.79 -0.85 -1.77
N SER A 66 5.34 -0.56 -2.99
CA SER A 66 6.19 -0.22 -4.14
C SER A 66 5.38 0.50 -5.20
N THR A 67 6.03 1.18 -6.14
CA THR A 67 5.41 1.68 -7.38
C THR A 67 5.25 0.59 -8.45
N SER A 68 5.77 -0.60 -8.21
CA SER A 68 5.57 -1.77 -9.07
C SER A 68 4.64 -2.79 -8.39
N PRO A 69 3.82 -3.53 -9.17
CA PRO A 69 2.93 -4.56 -8.64
C PRO A 69 3.68 -5.68 -7.88
N ASN A 70 2.93 -6.39 -7.04
CA ASN A 70 3.39 -7.52 -6.22
C ASN A 70 4.54 -7.19 -5.25
N PRO A 71 4.41 -6.13 -4.42
CA PRO A 71 5.43 -5.80 -3.44
C PRO A 71 5.66 -6.97 -2.46
N ASN A 72 6.90 -7.12 -2.02
CA ASN A 72 7.32 -8.16 -1.10
C ASN A 72 8.31 -7.62 -0.06
N MET A 73 8.84 -8.46 0.80
CA MET A 73 9.76 -8.04 1.86
C MET A 73 11.10 -7.44 1.37
N GLY A 74 11.40 -7.54 0.08
CA GLY A 74 12.56 -6.87 -0.55
C GLY A 74 12.30 -5.40 -0.90
N ASN A 75 11.04 -4.97 -0.92
CA ASN A 75 10.63 -3.58 -1.18
C ASN A 75 10.56 -2.76 0.12
N SER A 76 10.12 -1.50 0.00
CA SER A 76 9.80 -0.67 1.17
C SER A 76 8.74 -1.37 2.02
N ARG A 77 8.91 -1.31 3.35
CA ARG A 77 7.99 -1.98 4.26
C ARG A 77 7.96 -1.32 5.63
N THR A 78 6.85 -1.52 6.33
CA THR A 78 6.69 -1.20 7.75
C THR A 78 6.99 -2.42 8.61
N GLN A 79 7.12 -2.21 9.93
CA GLN A 79 7.23 -3.25 10.94
C GLN A 79 6.29 -2.87 12.09
N ASP A 80 5.14 -3.53 12.14
CA ASP A 80 4.00 -3.13 12.98
C ASP A 80 3.77 -4.10 14.15
N GLY A 81 4.82 -4.84 14.51
CA GLY A 81 4.82 -5.74 15.66
C GLY A 81 4.64 -7.22 15.30
N SER A 82 4.00 -7.97 16.18
CA SER A 82 3.83 -9.42 16.12
C SER A 82 2.40 -9.83 16.49
N GLY A 83 2.10 -11.13 16.43
CA GLY A 83 0.79 -11.69 16.79
C GLY A 83 -0.26 -11.53 15.71
N THR A 84 -1.42 -12.19 15.94
CA THR A 84 -2.60 -12.13 15.06
C THR A 84 -3.43 -10.87 15.30
N GLY A 85 -4.53 -10.73 14.55
CA GLY A 85 -5.47 -9.62 14.64
C GLY A 85 -5.19 -8.51 13.65
N SER A 86 -6.06 -7.49 13.69
CA SER A 86 -5.97 -6.32 12.82
C SER A 86 -4.84 -5.38 13.26
N PHE A 87 -4.27 -4.68 12.29
CA PHE A 87 -3.27 -3.64 12.51
C PHE A 87 -3.38 -2.57 11.42
N ASN A 88 -2.97 -1.36 11.76
CA ASN A 88 -2.91 -0.24 10.83
C ASN A 88 -1.56 0.45 10.95
N THR A 89 -1.08 0.98 9.84
CA THR A 89 0.17 1.73 9.76
C THR A 89 0.02 2.91 8.80
N VAL A 90 0.83 3.94 9.02
CA VAL A 90 0.90 5.10 8.12
C VAL A 90 2.15 4.99 7.29
N LEU A 91 2.00 4.81 6.00
CA LEU A 91 3.08 4.96 5.02
C LEU A 91 3.42 6.44 4.92
N LYS A 92 4.71 6.78 4.91
CA LYS A 92 5.22 8.16 4.87
C LYS A 92 6.31 8.30 3.81
N GLY A 93 6.53 9.54 3.36
CA GLY A 93 7.57 9.85 2.38
C GLY A 93 7.24 9.32 0.99
N LEU A 94 5.95 9.21 0.68
CA LEU A 94 5.50 8.83 -0.64
C LEU A 94 5.67 10.01 -1.61
N THR A 95 5.83 9.71 -2.89
CA THR A 95 5.83 10.72 -3.96
C THR A 95 4.40 11.09 -4.31
N SER A 96 4.11 12.38 -4.45
CA SER A 96 2.78 12.88 -4.85
C SER A 96 2.43 12.44 -6.29
N SER A 97 1.15 12.41 -6.61
CA SER A 97 0.62 12.00 -7.93
C SER A 97 1.14 10.65 -8.42
N THR A 98 1.44 9.74 -7.50
CA THR A 98 2.09 8.45 -7.80
C THR A 98 1.22 7.29 -7.33
N THR A 99 1.07 6.29 -8.20
CA THR A 99 0.37 5.05 -7.85
C THR A 99 1.31 4.09 -7.13
N TYR A 100 0.85 3.59 -5.99
CA TYR A 100 1.51 2.58 -5.18
C TYR A 100 0.67 1.32 -5.11
N TYR A 101 1.36 0.19 -5.03
CA TYR A 101 0.82 -1.12 -4.72
C TYR A 101 1.26 -1.49 -3.32
N ALA A 102 0.37 -2.11 -2.54
CA ALA A 102 0.68 -2.50 -1.17
C ALA A 102 0.08 -3.87 -0.83
N ARG A 103 0.77 -4.59 0.04
CA ARG A 103 0.34 -5.89 0.58
C ARG A 103 0.74 -5.99 2.04
N SER A 104 -0.19 -6.35 2.89
CA SER A 104 0.14 -6.76 4.26
C SER A 104 0.94 -8.05 4.24
N TYR A 105 1.88 -8.21 5.15
CA TYR A 105 2.67 -9.43 5.30
C TYR A 105 2.71 -9.90 6.76
N ALA A 106 2.87 -11.20 6.91
CA ALA A 106 3.12 -11.84 8.20
C ALA A 106 4.27 -12.85 8.05
N LYS A 107 5.20 -12.82 9.00
CA LYS A 107 6.28 -13.80 9.13
C LYS A 107 6.11 -14.56 10.44
N ASN A 108 6.07 -15.89 10.37
CA ASN A 108 5.96 -16.71 11.57
C ASN A 108 7.33 -17.11 12.13
N SER A 109 7.32 -17.75 13.30
CA SER A 109 8.53 -18.23 14.01
C SER A 109 9.34 -19.27 13.22
N ASN A 110 8.72 -19.96 12.26
CA ASN A 110 9.37 -20.91 11.36
C ASN A 110 10.02 -20.22 10.13
N GLY A 111 9.94 -18.89 10.05
CA GLY A 111 10.52 -18.11 8.95
C GLY A 111 9.63 -18.02 7.69
N VAL A 112 8.44 -18.64 7.71
CA VAL A 112 7.50 -18.56 6.59
C VAL A 112 6.91 -17.17 6.52
N VAL A 113 6.87 -16.60 5.30
CA VAL A 113 6.26 -15.29 5.02
C VAL A 113 5.04 -15.50 4.13
N VAL A 114 3.94 -14.90 4.53
CA VAL A 114 2.70 -14.84 3.73
C VAL A 114 2.32 -13.40 3.47
N TYR A 115 1.58 -13.18 2.38
CA TYR A 115 1.11 -11.85 1.97
C TYR A 115 -0.41 -11.88 1.80
N GLY A 116 -1.06 -10.78 2.17
CA GLY A 116 -2.46 -10.53 1.84
C GLY A 116 -2.69 -10.24 0.36
N ASN A 117 -3.93 -9.96 0.01
CA ASN A 117 -4.28 -9.45 -1.32
C ASN A 117 -3.53 -8.15 -1.62
N GLU A 118 -3.26 -7.89 -2.89
CA GLU A 118 -2.71 -6.62 -3.33
C GLU A 118 -3.81 -5.57 -3.39
N VAL A 119 -3.49 -4.36 -2.92
CA VAL A 119 -4.30 -3.16 -3.10
C VAL A 119 -3.45 -2.08 -3.75
N SER A 120 -4.09 -1.18 -4.50
CA SER A 120 -3.42 -0.03 -5.10
C SER A 120 -4.11 1.26 -4.66
N PHE A 121 -3.32 2.33 -4.57
CA PHE A 121 -3.81 3.68 -4.30
C PHE A 121 -2.91 4.69 -5.00
N THR A 122 -3.45 5.90 -5.27
CA THR A 122 -2.67 6.98 -5.87
C THR A 122 -2.65 8.16 -4.91
N THR A 123 -1.44 8.64 -4.59
CA THR A 123 -1.25 9.82 -3.74
C THR A 123 -1.81 11.08 -4.42
N SER A 124 -2.28 12.01 -3.59
CA SER A 124 -2.85 13.26 -4.07
C SER A 124 -1.83 14.11 -4.84
N ALA A 125 -2.31 14.91 -5.78
CA ALA A 125 -1.49 15.93 -6.43
C ALA A 125 -1.21 17.09 -5.45
N ALA A 126 -0.01 17.68 -5.54
CA ALA A 126 0.25 18.93 -4.84
C ALA A 126 -0.69 20.02 -5.36
N ALA A 127 -1.22 20.84 -4.45
CA ALA A 127 -2.00 22.00 -4.87
C ALA A 127 -1.14 22.92 -5.74
N PRO A 128 -1.71 23.52 -6.77
CA PRO A 128 -1.02 24.53 -7.57
C PRO A 128 -0.50 25.64 -6.65
N GLN A 129 0.77 25.97 -6.77
CA GLN A 129 1.37 27.06 -6.00
C GLN A 129 1.16 28.39 -6.74
N PRO A 130 0.85 29.48 -6.02
CA PRO A 130 0.88 30.81 -6.61
C PRO A 130 2.28 31.13 -7.17
N CYS A 131 2.33 31.95 -8.21
CA CYS A 131 3.62 32.37 -8.76
C CYS A 131 4.42 33.19 -7.73
N PRO A 132 5.70 32.89 -7.50
CA PRO A 132 6.52 33.70 -6.62
C PRO A 132 6.58 35.15 -7.09
N GLY A 133 6.22 36.09 -6.22
CA GLY A 133 6.27 37.55 -6.50
C GLY A 133 5.10 38.11 -7.29
N THR A 134 4.29 37.30 -7.97
CA THR A 134 3.11 37.73 -8.75
C THR A 134 1.95 36.76 -8.53
N PRO A 135 1.36 36.71 -7.33
CA PRO A 135 0.25 35.77 -7.04
C PRO A 135 -1.02 36.08 -7.85
N THR A 136 -1.13 37.31 -8.33
CA THR A 136 -2.22 37.74 -9.19
C THR A 136 -1.71 38.63 -10.34
N VAL A 137 -2.44 38.67 -11.44
CA VAL A 137 -2.27 39.64 -12.54
C VAL A 137 -3.59 40.36 -12.76
N THR A 138 -3.52 41.65 -13.14
CA THR A 138 -4.71 42.47 -13.43
C THR A 138 -4.68 42.82 -14.91
N ASP A 139 -5.80 42.63 -15.61
CA ASP A 139 -5.95 43.07 -16.99
C ASP A 139 -6.22 44.57 -17.09
N ILE A 140 -6.30 45.10 -18.35
CA ILE A 140 -6.53 46.52 -18.62
C ILE A 140 -7.89 47.02 -18.12
N ASP A 141 -8.86 46.10 -17.97
CA ASP A 141 -10.21 46.39 -17.49
C ASP A 141 -10.34 46.27 -15.97
N GLY A 142 -9.23 46.00 -15.25
CA GLY A 142 -9.16 45.93 -13.81
C GLY A 142 -9.57 44.55 -13.23
N ASN A 143 -9.78 43.53 -14.05
CA ASN A 143 -10.06 42.17 -13.53
C ASN A 143 -8.80 41.55 -12.96
N VAL A 144 -8.93 40.92 -11.79
CA VAL A 144 -7.80 40.22 -11.12
C VAL A 144 -7.88 38.73 -11.32
N TYR A 145 -6.79 38.13 -11.76
CA TYR A 145 -6.65 36.71 -12.01
C TYR A 145 -5.58 36.12 -11.09
N ASN A 146 -5.90 35.04 -10.42
CA ASN A 146 -4.90 34.27 -9.69
C ASN A 146 -3.92 33.61 -10.67
N THR A 147 -2.66 33.56 -10.31
CA THR A 147 -1.63 32.86 -11.06
C THR A 147 -1.31 31.52 -10.44
N VAL A 148 -0.79 30.61 -11.24
CA VAL A 148 -0.33 29.29 -10.81
C VAL A 148 0.99 28.98 -11.47
N GLN A 149 1.92 28.40 -10.72
CA GLN A 149 3.19 27.91 -11.24
C GLN A 149 3.03 26.47 -11.70
N ILE A 150 3.38 26.17 -12.96
CA ILE A 150 3.46 24.83 -13.54
C ILE A 150 4.87 24.63 -14.04
N GLY A 151 5.64 23.80 -13.35
CA GLY A 151 7.09 23.69 -13.59
C GLY A 151 7.79 25.01 -13.27
N THR A 152 8.47 25.58 -14.25
CA THR A 152 9.16 26.88 -14.13
C THR A 152 8.36 28.05 -14.69
N GLN A 153 7.17 27.84 -15.20
CA GLN A 153 6.33 28.84 -15.85
C GLN A 153 5.13 29.22 -14.99
N CYS A 154 4.72 30.48 -15.11
CA CYS A 154 3.55 31.05 -14.44
C CYS A 154 2.39 31.24 -15.43
N TRP A 155 1.21 30.81 -15.02
CA TRP A 155 -0.01 30.84 -15.83
C TRP A 155 -1.16 31.46 -15.03
N THR A 156 -2.16 32.04 -15.70
CA THR A 156 -3.42 32.43 -15.07
C THR A 156 -4.29 31.16 -14.84
N GLN A 157 -4.93 31.07 -13.67
CA GLN A 157 -5.83 29.94 -13.36
C GLN A 157 -7.11 29.93 -14.18
N SER A 158 -7.47 31.04 -14.79
CA SER A 158 -8.60 31.18 -15.70
C SER A 158 -8.20 31.99 -16.93
N ASN A 159 -8.93 31.80 -18.04
CA ASN A 159 -8.71 32.61 -19.23
C ASN A 159 -8.98 34.09 -18.94
N LEU A 160 -8.10 34.94 -19.47
CA LEU A 160 -8.33 36.40 -19.45
C LEU A 160 -9.65 36.70 -20.17
N LYS A 161 -10.46 37.57 -19.57
CA LYS A 161 -11.63 38.11 -20.25
C LYS A 161 -11.15 39.11 -21.29
N VAL A 162 -11.37 38.83 -22.57
CA VAL A 162 -11.11 39.70 -23.71
C VAL A 162 -12.42 40.23 -24.24
#